data_253635195d67367d037ce7eca009213a
#
_entry.id   253635195d67367d037ce7eca009213a
#
_cell.length_a   1.000
_cell.length_b   1.000
_cell.length_c   1.000
_cell.angle_alpha   90.00
_cell.angle_beta   90.00
_cell.angle_gamma   90.00
#
_symmetry.space_group_name_H-M   'P 1'
#
loop_
_entity.id
_entity.type
_entity.pdbx_description
1 polymer ?
#
loop_
_entity_poly.entity_id
_entity_poly.type
_entity_poly.pdbx_seq_one_letter_code
_entity_poly.pdbx_strand_id
1 'polypeptide(L)'
;MPPVPPEDLPRTLGALRDTGHVHETVKEELRRNLLARMRDGAERFPGIVGYDDTVLPEVERAILAGHDMVLLGERGQGKTRLIRSLVQLLDEWTPVIAGSELNEHPYAPLTPASRRLVAEVGDGLPVGWRHRDDRYGEKLATPDTSVGDLIGDVDPIRIAEGRRLGDPDTIHFGLVPRTNRGIFAISELPDLAERIQVSLLNVLEERDLQVRGYQLRLPLDLLLVASANPEDYTNRGRIISPLKDRFGAEVRTHYPIELDLELDLIRQEADLVAEVPEHVLEAVSYTHLTLPTIYSV
;
A
#
# COMPACT_ATOMS: atom_id res chain seq x y z
N MET A 1 -5.77 6.00 20.30
CA MET A 1 -7.06 6.50 19.75
C MET A 1 -6.84 6.77 18.27
N PRO A 2 -7.80 6.52 17.39
CA PRO A 2 -7.66 6.94 16.00
C PRO A 2 -7.46 8.46 15.94
N PRO A 3 -6.64 8.97 15.02
CA PRO A 3 -6.45 10.40 14.85
C PRO A 3 -7.79 11.08 14.51
N VAL A 4 -8.01 12.25 15.06
CA VAL A 4 -9.22 13.04 14.83
C VAL A 4 -8.89 14.18 13.87
N PRO A 5 -9.67 14.37 12.79
CA PRO A 5 -9.38 15.42 11.84
C PRO A 5 -9.49 16.81 12.50
N PRO A 6 -8.58 17.73 12.17
CA PRO A 6 -8.64 19.11 12.61
C PRO A 6 -10.00 19.76 12.36
N GLU A 7 -10.45 20.65 13.25
CA GLU A 7 -11.78 21.27 13.16
C GLU A 7 -11.90 22.28 12.02
N ASP A 8 -10.80 22.84 11.57
CA ASP A 8 -10.68 23.81 10.49
C ASP A 8 -10.79 23.22 9.08
N LEU A 9 -10.78 21.89 8.95
CA LEU A 9 -10.92 21.23 7.66
C LEU A 9 -12.32 21.40 7.06
N PRO A 10 -12.43 21.65 5.74
CA PRO A 10 -13.70 21.80 5.03
C PRO A 10 -14.64 20.59 5.23
N ARG A 11 -15.89 20.83 5.55
CA ARG A 11 -16.89 19.77 5.80
C ARG A 11 -17.89 19.60 4.67
N THR A 12 -17.81 20.44 3.64
CA THR A 12 -18.68 20.36 2.45
C THR A 12 -17.85 20.51 1.17
N LEU A 13 -18.40 20.04 0.06
CA LEU A 13 -17.78 20.13 -1.25
C LEU A 13 -17.52 21.59 -1.66
N GLY A 14 -18.48 22.49 -1.39
CA GLY A 14 -18.33 23.92 -1.66
C GLY A 14 -17.18 24.52 -0.86
N ALA A 15 -17.14 24.28 0.47
CA ALA A 15 -16.04 24.75 1.31
C ALA A 15 -14.69 24.18 0.87
N LEU A 16 -14.63 22.93 0.41
CA LEU A 16 -13.41 22.33 -0.12
C LEU A 16 -12.95 23.04 -1.41
N ARG A 17 -13.87 23.42 -2.30
CA ARG A 17 -13.57 24.20 -3.52
C ARG A 17 -13.00 25.58 -3.19
N ASP A 18 -13.56 26.23 -2.17
CA ASP A 18 -13.14 27.57 -1.75
C ASP A 18 -11.69 27.58 -1.22
N THR A 19 -11.17 26.46 -0.74
CA THR A 19 -9.74 26.34 -0.36
C THR A 19 -8.78 26.29 -1.54
N GLY A 20 -9.28 26.12 -2.77
CA GLY A 20 -8.44 25.88 -3.94
C GLY A 20 -7.86 24.45 -4.00
N HIS A 21 -8.42 23.50 -3.23
CA HIS A 21 -7.97 22.11 -3.23
C HIS A 21 -7.98 21.52 -4.65
N VAL A 22 -6.89 20.87 -5.02
CA VAL A 22 -6.70 20.18 -6.30
C VAL A 22 -6.68 18.67 -6.06
N HIS A 23 -7.40 17.94 -6.90
CA HIS A 23 -7.37 16.48 -6.87
C HIS A 23 -6.09 15.97 -7.53
N GLU A 24 -5.32 15.19 -6.79
CA GLU A 24 -4.16 14.45 -7.27
C GLU A 24 -4.40 12.96 -7.09
N THR A 25 -3.79 12.14 -7.94
CA THR A 25 -3.71 10.70 -7.73
C THR A 25 -2.75 10.38 -6.60
N VAL A 26 -2.87 9.20 -5.99
CA VAL A 26 -1.93 8.74 -4.94
C VAL A 26 -0.47 8.82 -5.39
N LYS A 27 -0.21 8.44 -6.65
CA LYS A 27 1.15 8.45 -7.20
C LYS A 27 1.69 9.88 -7.40
N GLU A 28 0.84 10.83 -7.78
CA GLU A 28 1.20 12.25 -7.87
C GLU A 28 1.42 12.86 -6.48
N GLU A 29 0.58 12.54 -5.51
CA GLU A 29 0.71 12.95 -4.11
C GLU A 29 2.05 12.47 -3.50
N LEU A 30 2.35 11.17 -3.62
CA LEU A 30 3.61 10.59 -3.15
C LEU A 30 4.82 11.25 -3.80
N ARG A 31 4.76 11.46 -5.12
CA ARG A 31 5.82 12.15 -5.88
C ARG A 31 6.03 13.58 -5.40
N ARG A 32 4.96 14.34 -5.22
CA ARG A 32 5.01 15.72 -4.72
C ARG A 32 5.66 15.80 -3.35
N ASN A 33 5.22 14.93 -2.43
CA ASN A 33 5.72 14.91 -1.07
C ASN A 33 7.16 14.42 -0.97
N LEU A 34 7.56 13.44 -1.78
CA LEU A 34 8.95 13.01 -1.87
C LEU A 34 9.85 14.15 -2.36
N LEU A 35 9.46 14.85 -3.43
CA LEU A 35 10.20 16.00 -3.96
C LEU A 35 10.30 17.15 -2.94
N ALA A 36 9.26 17.40 -2.17
CA ALA A 36 9.28 18.40 -1.11
C ALA A 36 10.32 18.02 -0.04
N ARG A 37 10.29 16.80 0.48
CA ARG A 37 11.28 16.32 1.46
C ARG A 37 12.71 16.37 0.93
N MET A 38 12.93 16.00 -0.34
CA MET A 38 14.25 16.09 -0.97
C MET A 38 14.77 17.54 -1.05
N ARG A 39 13.90 18.51 -1.35
CA ARG A 39 14.26 19.95 -1.40
C ARG A 39 14.58 20.51 -0.03
N ASP A 40 13.82 20.09 0.98
CA ASP A 40 13.94 20.57 2.35
C ASP A 40 15.06 19.85 3.13
N GLY A 41 15.69 18.83 2.55
CA GLY A 41 16.69 17.99 3.21
C GLY A 41 16.12 17.17 4.36
N ALA A 42 14.80 16.94 4.37
CA ALA A 42 14.13 16.17 5.41
C ALA A 42 14.33 14.66 5.19
N GLU A 43 14.26 13.90 6.28
CA GLU A 43 14.32 12.44 6.22
C GLU A 43 13.15 11.90 5.38
N ARG A 44 13.49 11.12 4.35
CA ARG A 44 12.51 10.65 3.37
C ARG A 44 11.78 9.39 3.83
N PHE A 45 12.50 8.48 4.47
CA PHE A 45 11.98 7.20 4.94
C PHE A 45 12.40 6.98 6.41
N PRO A 46 11.65 7.54 7.37
CA PRO A 46 12.02 7.48 8.78
C PRO A 46 12.18 6.05 9.30
N GLY A 47 13.28 5.83 9.99
CA GLY A 47 13.58 4.57 10.64
C GLY A 47 14.06 3.46 9.70
N ILE A 48 14.43 3.76 8.46
CA ILE A 48 15.11 2.83 7.55
C ILE A 48 16.61 3.07 7.63
N VAL A 49 17.38 2.04 7.97
CA VAL A 49 18.83 2.08 8.16
C VAL A 49 19.53 1.20 7.13
N GLY A 50 20.66 1.67 6.60
CA GLY A 50 21.56 0.88 5.75
C GLY A 50 21.15 0.75 4.28
N TYR A 51 20.18 1.55 3.83
CA TYR A 51 19.66 1.52 2.46
C TYR A 51 19.87 2.81 1.67
N ASP A 52 20.53 3.81 2.27
CA ASP A 52 20.62 5.17 1.73
C ASP A 52 21.23 5.25 0.34
N ASP A 53 22.27 4.47 0.08
CA ASP A 53 23.02 4.48 -1.18
C ASP A 53 22.61 3.36 -2.15
N THR A 54 21.73 2.46 -1.75
CA THR A 54 21.37 1.26 -2.52
C THR A 54 19.88 1.17 -2.82
N VAL A 55 19.08 0.75 -1.85
CA VAL A 55 17.66 0.45 -1.99
C VAL A 55 16.82 1.73 -2.09
N LEU A 56 17.07 2.72 -1.23
CA LEU A 56 16.26 3.95 -1.20
C LEU A 56 16.30 4.73 -2.51
N PRO A 57 17.45 4.91 -3.20
CA PRO A 57 17.46 5.55 -4.51
C PRO A 57 16.63 4.83 -5.58
N GLU A 58 16.49 3.50 -5.50
CA GLU A 58 15.64 2.74 -6.42
C GLU A 58 14.16 2.93 -6.11
N VAL A 59 13.79 2.92 -4.83
CA VAL A 59 12.42 3.22 -4.36
C VAL A 59 12.03 4.65 -4.74
N GLU A 60 12.90 5.63 -4.54
CA GLU A 60 12.67 7.02 -4.94
C GLU A 60 12.43 7.15 -6.43
N ARG A 61 13.26 6.51 -7.26
CA ARG A 61 13.06 6.48 -8.71
C ARG A 61 11.72 5.89 -9.10
N ALA A 62 11.30 4.79 -8.44
CA ALA A 62 10.01 4.17 -8.68
C ALA A 62 8.85 5.11 -8.34
N ILE A 63 8.90 5.80 -7.20
CA ILE A 63 7.88 6.77 -6.78
C ILE A 63 7.86 7.96 -7.77
N LEU A 64 9.01 8.51 -8.13
CA LEU A 64 9.11 9.63 -9.06
C LEU A 64 8.58 9.29 -10.46
N ALA A 65 8.74 8.03 -10.88
CA ALA A 65 8.21 7.51 -12.14
C ALA A 65 6.73 7.11 -12.06
N GLY A 66 6.12 7.08 -10.85
CA GLY A 66 4.74 6.64 -10.65
C GLY A 66 4.55 5.14 -10.86
N HIS A 67 5.59 4.34 -10.63
CA HIS A 67 5.55 2.89 -10.81
C HIS A 67 5.01 2.18 -9.57
N ASP A 68 4.27 1.11 -9.79
CA ASP A 68 4.07 0.06 -8.81
C ASP A 68 5.39 -0.71 -8.67
N MET A 69 5.68 -1.26 -7.48
CA MET A 69 6.98 -1.85 -7.21
C MET A 69 6.90 -3.23 -6.54
N VAL A 70 7.91 -4.05 -6.79
CA VAL A 70 8.14 -5.29 -6.07
C VAL A 70 9.50 -5.26 -5.38
N LEU A 71 9.50 -5.53 -4.06
CA LEU A 71 10.71 -5.65 -3.26
C LEU A 71 11.14 -7.11 -3.22
N LEU A 72 12.34 -7.38 -3.72
CA LEU A 72 12.92 -8.71 -3.77
C LEU A 72 14.04 -8.83 -2.74
N GLY A 73 13.97 -9.82 -1.89
CA GLY A 73 15.02 -10.07 -0.92
C GLY A 73 14.63 -11.12 0.11
N GLU A 74 15.59 -11.58 0.87
CA GLU A 74 15.44 -12.60 1.87
C GLU A 74 14.61 -12.14 3.08
N ARG A 75 14.22 -13.07 3.92
CA ARG A 75 13.52 -12.76 5.18
C ARG A 75 14.44 -11.94 6.11
N GLY A 76 13.86 -11.05 6.89
CA GLY A 76 14.63 -10.23 7.82
C GLY A 76 15.29 -8.98 7.21
N GLN A 77 15.23 -8.77 5.90
CA GLN A 77 15.80 -7.60 5.22
C GLN A 77 14.92 -6.34 5.29
N GLY A 78 14.01 -6.20 6.23
CA GLY A 78 13.25 -4.97 6.47
C GLY A 78 12.23 -4.56 5.39
N LYS A 79 11.91 -5.43 4.40
CA LYS A 79 10.97 -5.13 3.31
C LYS A 79 9.63 -4.57 3.79
N THR A 80 9.00 -5.23 4.75
CA THR A 80 7.70 -4.79 5.31
C THR A 80 7.81 -3.43 5.98
N ARG A 81 8.91 -3.17 6.70
CA ARG A 81 9.16 -1.87 7.33
C ARG A 81 9.30 -0.77 6.28
N LEU A 82 10.08 -1.02 5.24
CA LEU A 82 10.23 -0.09 4.11
C LEU A 82 8.89 0.19 3.43
N ILE A 83 8.06 -0.83 3.19
CA ILE A 83 6.74 -0.64 2.61
C ILE A 83 5.86 0.24 3.52
N ARG A 84 5.85 -0.01 4.82
CA ARG A 84 5.07 0.77 5.77
C ARG A 84 5.56 2.21 5.91
N SER A 85 6.86 2.46 5.75
CA SER A 85 7.42 3.81 5.79
C SER A 85 6.91 4.70 4.65
N LEU A 86 6.48 4.13 3.52
CA LEU A 86 5.89 4.87 2.40
C LEU A 86 4.63 5.65 2.79
N VAL A 87 3.90 5.20 3.82
CA VAL A 87 2.71 5.89 4.36
C VAL A 87 3.06 7.32 4.80
N GLN A 88 4.28 7.53 5.25
CA GLN A 88 4.76 8.85 5.67
C GLN A 88 4.91 9.86 4.51
N LEU A 89 4.86 9.38 3.26
CA LEU A 89 4.83 10.22 2.07
C LEU A 89 3.41 10.62 1.65
N LEU A 90 2.37 10.07 2.26
CA LEU A 90 0.99 10.51 2.06
C LEU A 90 0.72 11.80 2.87
N ASP A 91 -0.18 12.63 2.38
CA ASP A 91 -0.71 13.77 3.14
C ASP A 91 -1.37 13.25 4.42
N GLU A 92 -1.20 13.97 5.52
CA GLU A 92 -1.74 13.56 6.81
C GLU A 92 -3.26 13.34 6.75
N TRP A 93 -3.96 14.23 6.04
CA TRP A 93 -5.40 14.16 5.83
C TRP A 93 -5.77 14.30 4.36
N THR A 94 -6.70 13.47 3.90
CA THR A 94 -7.23 13.53 2.53
C THR A 94 -8.76 13.58 2.55
N PRO A 95 -9.40 14.44 1.69
CA PRO A 95 -10.85 14.52 1.65
C PRO A 95 -11.46 13.31 0.96
N VAL A 96 -12.57 12.82 1.51
CA VAL A 96 -13.39 11.75 0.95
C VAL A 96 -14.87 12.12 0.99
N ILE A 97 -15.68 11.52 0.13
CA ILE A 97 -17.14 11.59 0.25
C ILE A 97 -17.51 10.93 1.58
N ALA A 98 -18.21 11.63 2.46
CA ALA A 98 -18.58 11.10 3.76
C ALA A 98 -19.42 9.82 3.62
N GLY A 99 -18.99 8.74 4.30
CA GLY A 99 -19.65 7.43 4.23
C GLY A 99 -19.31 6.59 3.00
N SER A 100 -18.42 7.04 2.08
CA SER A 100 -17.98 6.23 0.96
C SER A 100 -17.16 5.03 1.43
N GLU A 101 -17.57 3.83 1.05
CA GLU A 101 -16.86 2.58 1.35
C GLU A 101 -15.51 2.49 0.60
N LEU A 102 -15.42 3.16 -0.56
CA LEU A 102 -14.23 3.16 -1.43
C LEU A 102 -13.36 4.42 -1.29
N ASN A 103 -13.57 5.21 -0.24
CA ASN A 103 -12.79 6.43 0.01
C ASN A 103 -12.74 7.38 -1.20
N GLU A 104 -13.86 7.50 -1.91
CA GLU A 104 -13.95 8.26 -3.15
C GLU A 104 -13.68 9.74 -2.91
N HIS A 105 -12.91 10.36 -3.80
CA HIS A 105 -12.69 11.79 -3.75
C HIS A 105 -13.96 12.55 -4.17
N PRO A 106 -14.34 13.64 -3.48
CA PRO A 106 -15.53 14.42 -3.84
C PRO A 106 -15.54 14.96 -5.27
N TYR A 107 -14.35 15.19 -5.87
CA TYR A 107 -14.21 15.65 -7.27
C TYR A 107 -14.15 14.49 -8.27
N ALA A 108 -13.94 13.26 -7.82
CA ALA A 108 -13.80 12.09 -8.67
C ALA A 108 -14.57 10.87 -8.10
N PRO A 109 -15.91 10.92 -8.06
CA PRO A 109 -16.73 9.81 -7.58
C PRO A 109 -16.63 8.62 -8.54
N LEU A 110 -16.40 7.42 -7.99
CA LEU A 110 -16.20 6.19 -8.75
C LEU A 110 -17.49 5.42 -8.97
N THR A 111 -18.29 5.26 -7.90
CA THR A 111 -19.51 4.46 -7.96
C THR A 111 -20.68 5.24 -8.57
N PRO A 112 -21.64 4.55 -9.23
CA PRO A 112 -22.86 5.20 -9.69
C PRO A 112 -23.65 5.88 -8.57
N ALA A 113 -23.64 5.29 -7.37
CA ALA A 113 -24.31 5.87 -6.20
C ALA A 113 -23.67 7.20 -5.79
N SER A 114 -22.34 7.23 -5.67
CA SER A 114 -21.60 8.45 -5.32
C SER A 114 -21.74 9.53 -6.39
N ARG A 115 -21.73 9.17 -7.69
CA ARG A 115 -21.98 10.13 -8.78
C ARG A 115 -23.36 10.77 -8.70
N ARG A 116 -24.39 9.97 -8.42
CA ARG A 116 -25.75 10.50 -8.18
C ARG A 116 -25.78 11.43 -6.98
N LEU A 117 -25.20 11.00 -5.87
CA LEU A 117 -25.16 11.79 -4.63
C LEU A 117 -24.49 13.16 -4.85
N VAL A 118 -23.33 13.17 -5.52
CA VAL A 118 -22.62 14.42 -5.87
C VAL A 118 -23.48 15.32 -6.75
N ALA A 119 -24.17 14.76 -7.74
CA ALA A 119 -25.02 15.52 -8.66
C ALA A 119 -26.28 16.09 -7.96
N GLU A 120 -26.87 15.36 -7.02
CA GLU A 120 -28.08 15.76 -6.29
C GLU A 120 -27.79 16.81 -5.21
N VAL A 121 -26.71 16.63 -4.45
CA VAL A 121 -26.39 17.47 -3.29
C VAL A 121 -25.53 18.69 -3.66
N GLY A 122 -24.71 18.58 -4.70
CA GLY A 122 -23.85 19.67 -5.16
C GLY A 122 -22.88 20.13 -4.08
N ASP A 123 -22.73 21.47 -3.93
CA ASP A 123 -21.78 22.07 -2.98
C ASP A 123 -22.07 21.75 -1.49
N GLY A 124 -23.28 21.32 -1.19
CA GLY A 124 -23.64 20.85 0.15
C GLY A 124 -23.20 19.44 0.49
N LEU A 125 -22.60 18.69 -0.47
CA LEU A 125 -22.16 17.31 -0.25
C LEU A 125 -21.22 17.23 0.97
N PRO A 126 -21.53 16.35 1.97
CA PRO A 126 -20.66 16.17 3.13
C PRO A 126 -19.30 15.58 2.74
N VAL A 127 -18.24 16.24 3.21
CA VAL A 127 -16.85 15.78 3.07
C VAL A 127 -16.37 15.25 4.41
N GLY A 128 -15.87 14.01 4.39
CA GLY A 128 -15.12 13.40 5.47
C GLY A 128 -13.62 13.53 5.22
N TRP A 129 -12.82 13.27 6.24
CA TRP A 129 -11.38 13.30 6.17
C TRP A 129 -10.79 11.97 6.64
N ARG A 130 -9.85 11.45 5.86
CA ARG A 130 -9.19 10.19 6.16
C ARG A 130 -7.73 10.42 6.47
N HIS A 131 -7.26 9.90 7.60
CA HIS A 131 -5.87 9.97 8.00
C HIS A 131 -5.02 9.04 7.14
N ARG A 132 -3.74 9.41 6.90
CA ARG A 132 -2.81 8.60 6.09
C ARG A 132 -2.64 7.17 6.58
N ASP A 133 -2.67 6.93 7.90
CA ASP A 133 -2.53 5.58 8.45
C ASP A 133 -3.70 4.67 8.06
N ASP A 134 -4.89 5.23 7.84
CA ASP A 134 -6.06 4.50 7.36
C ASP A 134 -6.03 4.26 5.84
N ARG A 135 -5.07 4.82 5.12
CA ARG A 135 -4.89 4.69 3.68
C ARG A 135 -3.90 3.59 3.30
N TYR A 136 -3.56 2.74 4.24
CA TYR A 136 -2.68 1.59 4.06
C TYR A 136 -3.46 0.30 4.23
N GLY A 137 -3.39 -0.58 3.23
CA GLY A 137 -3.90 -1.93 3.29
C GLY A 137 -2.77 -2.93 3.09
N GLU A 138 -2.73 -3.97 3.91
CA GLU A 138 -1.72 -5.03 3.81
C GLU A 138 -2.38 -6.41 3.83
N LYS A 139 -1.89 -7.30 2.96
CA LYS A 139 -2.27 -8.71 2.96
C LYS A 139 -1.02 -9.57 2.85
N LEU A 140 -0.85 -10.49 3.79
CA LEU A 140 0.06 -11.61 3.61
C LEU A 140 -0.59 -12.60 2.63
N ALA A 141 0.10 -12.87 1.53
CA ALA A 141 -0.32 -13.88 0.58
C ALA A 141 -0.20 -15.27 1.21
N THR A 142 -1.24 -16.07 1.05
CA THR A 142 -1.29 -17.47 1.48
C THR A 142 -2.03 -18.28 0.42
N PRO A 143 -1.78 -19.58 0.28
CA PRO A 143 -2.45 -20.42 -0.72
C PRO A 143 -3.98 -20.46 -0.61
N ASP A 144 -4.52 -20.19 0.58
CA ASP A 144 -5.95 -20.13 0.87
C ASP A 144 -6.56 -18.73 0.71
N THR A 145 -5.75 -17.71 0.40
CA THR A 145 -6.24 -16.36 0.08
C THR A 145 -7.27 -16.45 -1.05
N SER A 146 -8.43 -15.83 -0.88
CA SER A 146 -9.50 -15.85 -1.87
C SER A 146 -9.57 -14.56 -2.71
N VAL A 147 -10.20 -14.65 -3.89
CA VAL A 147 -10.52 -13.46 -4.69
C VAL A 147 -11.47 -12.54 -3.93
N GLY A 148 -12.40 -13.12 -3.16
CA GLY A 148 -13.34 -12.37 -2.33
C GLY A 148 -12.65 -11.49 -1.31
N ASP A 149 -11.58 -11.99 -0.66
CA ASP A 149 -10.82 -11.22 0.33
C ASP A 149 -10.13 -10.01 -0.28
N LEU A 150 -9.56 -10.18 -1.47
CA LEU A 150 -8.76 -9.14 -2.12
C LEU A 150 -9.61 -8.19 -2.95
N ILE A 151 -10.50 -8.72 -3.78
CA ILE A 151 -11.26 -7.96 -4.77
C ILE A 151 -12.67 -7.69 -4.27
N GLY A 152 -13.32 -8.74 -3.78
CA GLY A 152 -14.69 -8.70 -3.30
C GLY A 152 -15.54 -9.86 -3.80
N ASP A 153 -16.71 -9.97 -3.24
CA ASP A 153 -17.71 -10.97 -3.61
C ASP A 153 -19.12 -10.35 -3.55
N VAL A 154 -20.07 -11.06 -4.10
CA VAL A 154 -21.48 -10.65 -4.04
C VAL A 154 -22.00 -10.87 -2.63
N ASP A 155 -22.63 -9.85 -2.06
CA ASP A 155 -23.24 -9.91 -0.73
C ASP A 155 -24.54 -10.75 -0.77
N PRO A 156 -24.57 -11.94 -0.16
CA PRO A 156 -25.72 -12.82 -0.19
C PRO A 156 -26.94 -12.22 0.55
N ILE A 157 -26.72 -11.33 1.50
CA ILE A 157 -27.79 -10.68 2.27
C ILE A 157 -28.56 -9.71 1.36
N ARG A 158 -27.83 -8.88 0.62
CA ARG A 158 -28.42 -7.91 -0.31
C ARG A 158 -29.18 -8.59 -1.46
N ILE A 159 -28.75 -9.79 -1.88
CA ILE A 159 -29.48 -10.59 -2.85
C ILE A 159 -30.78 -11.14 -2.23
N ALA A 160 -30.72 -11.64 -1.01
CA ALA A 160 -31.90 -12.11 -0.29
C ALA A 160 -32.95 -11.02 -0.08
N GLU A 161 -32.52 -9.75 -0.02
CA GLU A 161 -33.38 -8.56 0.00
C GLU A 161 -34.02 -8.23 -1.37
N GLY A 162 -33.79 -9.05 -2.41
CA GLY A 162 -34.39 -8.90 -3.73
C GLY A 162 -33.62 -7.99 -4.68
N ARG A 163 -32.38 -7.61 -4.38
CA ARG A 163 -31.53 -6.85 -5.31
C ARG A 163 -31.02 -7.76 -6.44
N ARG A 164 -30.75 -7.17 -7.59
CA ARG A 164 -30.24 -7.91 -8.76
C ARG A 164 -28.75 -8.18 -8.61
N LEU A 165 -28.28 -9.37 -8.98
CA LEU A 165 -26.87 -9.79 -8.94
C LEU A 165 -25.91 -8.85 -9.68
N GLY A 166 -26.37 -8.10 -10.68
CA GLY A 166 -25.55 -7.14 -11.43
C GLY A 166 -25.58 -5.71 -10.88
N ASP A 167 -26.22 -5.48 -9.73
CA ASP A 167 -26.24 -4.16 -9.10
C ASP A 167 -24.91 -3.92 -8.37
N PRO A 168 -24.15 -2.84 -8.68
CA PRO A 168 -22.95 -2.49 -7.94
C PRO A 168 -23.12 -2.42 -6.44
N ASP A 169 -24.31 -2.04 -5.97
CA ASP A 169 -24.66 -1.95 -4.56
C ASP A 169 -24.78 -3.33 -3.88
N THR A 170 -24.72 -4.44 -4.63
CA THR A 170 -24.73 -5.81 -4.07
C THR A 170 -23.32 -6.38 -3.85
N ILE A 171 -22.28 -5.65 -4.21
CA ILE A 171 -20.90 -6.11 -4.05
C ILE A 171 -20.39 -5.73 -2.67
N HIS A 172 -19.84 -6.70 -1.96
CA HIS A 172 -18.99 -6.50 -0.81
C HIS A 172 -17.54 -6.37 -1.30
N PHE A 173 -16.97 -5.17 -1.18
CA PHE A 173 -15.63 -4.89 -1.67
C PHE A 173 -14.56 -5.53 -0.78
N GLY A 174 -13.55 -6.12 -1.41
CA GLY A 174 -12.37 -6.66 -0.74
C GLY A 174 -11.35 -5.58 -0.35
N LEU A 175 -10.18 -6.02 0.10
CA LEU A 175 -9.13 -5.12 0.61
C LEU A 175 -8.61 -4.15 -0.45
N VAL A 176 -8.41 -4.59 -1.70
CA VAL A 176 -7.85 -3.75 -2.77
C VAL A 176 -8.76 -2.55 -3.07
N PRO A 177 -10.06 -2.71 -3.38
CA PRO A 177 -10.94 -1.58 -3.60
C PRO A 177 -11.09 -0.66 -2.37
N ARG A 178 -11.09 -1.22 -1.17
CA ARG A 178 -11.17 -0.44 0.08
C ARG A 178 -9.91 0.37 0.37
N THR A 179 -8.77 -0.01 -0.24
CA THR A 179 -7.52 0.74 -0.15
C THR A 179 -7.43 1.84 -1.23
N ASN A 180 -8.49 2.04 -2.00
CA ASN A 180 -8.53 3.13 -2.99
C ASN A 180 -8.06 4.46 -2.37
N ARG A 181 -7.24 5.19 -3.13
CA ARG A 181 -6.52 6.40 -2.72
C ARG A 181 -5.50 6.18 -1.60
N GLY A 182 -4.89 4.99 -1.60
CA GLY A 182 -3.89 4.58 -0.62
C GLY A 182 -2.80 3.70 -1.20
N ILE A 183 -2.06 3.07 -0.31
CA ILE A 183 -1.01 2.11 -0.62
C ILE A 183 -1.50 0.72 -0.27
N PHE A 184 -1.52 -0.18 -1.25
CA PHE A 184 -1.87 -1.57 -1.03
C PHE A 184 -0.62 -2.44 -1.08
N ALA A 185 -0.33 -3.13 0.00
CA ALA A 185 0.83 -4.00 0.16
C ALA A 185 0.45 -5.47 0.09
N ILE A 186 1.20 -6.26 -0.69
CA ILE A 186 1.09 -7.72 -0.71
C ILE A 186 2.43 -8.32 -0.33
N SER A 187 2.47 -8.97 0.83
CA SER A 187 3.64 -9.70 1.29
C SER A 187 3.61 -11.14 0.78
N GLU A 188 4.76 -11.67 0.37
CA GLU A 188 4.94 -13.03 -0.19
C GLU A 188 4.07 -13.27 -1.44
N LEU A 189 4.07 -12.33 -2.37
CA LEU A 189 3.25 -12.37 -3.60
C LEU A 189 3.28 -13.73 -4.36
N PRO A 190 4.41 -14.45 -4.46
CA PRO A 190 4.47 -15.76 -5.12
C PRO A 190 3.56 -16.83 -4.49
N ASP A 191 3.17 -16.68 -3.22
CA ASP A 191 2.29 -17.64 -2.52
C ASP A 191 0.81 -17.50 -2.94
N LEU A 192 0.46 -16.43 -3.67
CA LEU A 192 -0.88 -16.29 -4.25
C LEU A 192 -1.09 -17.28 -5.40
N ALA A 193 -2.22 -17.98 -5.36
CA ALA A 193 -2.65 -18.80 -6.49
C ALA A 193 -2.72 -17.97 -7.79
N GLU A 194 -2.32 -18.56 -8.91
CA GLU A 194 -2.24 -17.88 -10.23
C GLU A 194 -3.55 -17.16 -10.61
N ARG A 195 -4.70 -17.79 -10.33
CA ARG A 195 -6.02 -17.18 -10.59
C ARG A 195 -6.24 -15.85 -9.86
N ILE A 196 -5.63 -15.69 -8.66
CA ILE A 196 -5.75 -14.47 -7.87
C ILE A 196 -4.81 -13.40 -8.43
N GLN A 197 -3.60 -13.79 -8.83
CA GLN A 197 -2.67 -12.91 -9.51
C GLN A 197 -3.27 -12.34 -10.81
N VAL A 198 -3.99 -13.16 -11.58
CA VAL A 198 -4.73 -12.70 -12.77
C VAL A 198 -5.84 -11.72 -12.39
N SER A 199 -6.56 -11.96 -11.31
CA SER A 199 -7.60 -11.02 -10.84
C SER A 199 -7.01 -9.67 -10.42
N LEU A 200 -5.86 -9.68 -9.74
CA LEU A 200 -5.12 -8.46 -9.41
C LEU A 200 -4.65 -7.71 -10.66
N LEU A 201 -4.13 -8.43 -11.66
CA LEU A 201 -3.72 -7.84 -12.92
C LEU A 201 -4.88 -7.10 -13.58
N ASN A 202 -6.07 -7.73 -13.66
CA ASN A 202 -7.25 -7.10 -14.25
C ASN A 202 -7.64 -5.80 -13.52
N VAL A 203 -7.58 -5.78 -12.19
CA VAL A 203 -7.87 -4.57 -11.41
C VAL A 203 -6.86 -3.46 -11.69
N LEU A 204 -5.58 -3.80 -11.78
CA LEU A 204 -4.51 -2.82 -11.96
C LEU A 204 -4.41 -2.29 -13.38
N GLU A 205 -4.65 -3.13 -14.38
CA GLU A 205 -4.45 -2.79 -15.78
C GLU A 205 -5.74 -2.31 -16.44
N GLU A 206 -6.78 -3.11 -16.36
CA GLU A 206 -8.08 -2.84 -17.00
C GLU A 206 -8.96 -1.91 -16.16
N ARG A 207 -8.60 -1.69 -14.88
CA ARG A 207 -9.40 -0.96 -13.90
C ARG A 207 -10.82 -1.53 -13.82
N ASP A 208 -10.90 -2.85 -13.89
CA ASP A 208 -12.12 -3.62 -13.99
C ASP A 208 -12.20 -4.64 -12.87
N LEU A 209 -13.26 -4.57 -12.09
CA LEU A 209 -13.57 -5.54 -11.04
C LEU A 209 -14.50 -6.60 -11.62
N GLN A 210 -14.00 -7.82 -11.77
CA GLN A 210 -14.81 -8.97 -12.14
C GLN A 210 -15.21 -9.75 -10.90
N VAL A 211 -16.47 -9.60 -10.49
CA VAL A 211 -17.05 -10.34 -9.38
C VAL A 211 -18.11 -11.31 -9.92
N ARG A 212 -17.85 -12.62 -9.84
CA ARG A 212 -18.76 -13.68 -10.33
C ARG A 212 -19.30 -13.48 -11.75
N GLY A 213 -18.45 -12.95 -12.64
CA GLY A 213 -18.83 -12.72 -14.06
C GLY A 213 -19.52 -11.38 -14.32
N TYR A 214 -19.73 -10.57 -13.31
CA TYR A 214 -20.17 -9.18 -13.47
C TYR A 214 -18.97 -8.26 -13.56
N GLN A 215 -18.93 -7.42 -14.58
CA GLN A 215 -17.91 -6.40 -14.79
C GLN A 215 -18.35 -5.10 -14.13
N LEU A 216 -17.56 -4.63 -13.18
CA LEU A 216 -17.74 -3.32 -12.57
C LEU A 216 -16.48 -2.49 -12.82
N ARG A 217 -16.57 -1.49 -13.70
CA ARG A 217 -15.46 -0.58 -13.96
C ARG A 217 -15.28 0.38 -12.80
N LEU A 218 -14.23 0.15 -12.03
CA LEU A 218 -13.78 1.02 -10.94
C LEU A 218 -12.34 1.44 -11.22
N PRO A 219 -12.11 2.66 -11.71
CA PRO A 219 -10.76 3.18 -11.91
C PRO A 219 -10.12 3.50 -10.55
N LEU A 220 -9.70 2.45 -9.84
CA LEU A 220 -9.05 2.57 -8.55
C LEU A 220 -7.75 3.35 -8.69
N ASP A 221 -7.51 4.23 -7.75
CA ASP A 221 -6.30 5.01 -7.60
C ASP A 221 -5.52 4.47 -6.39
N LEU A 222 -4.47 3.72 -6.63
CA LEU A 222 -3.63 3.15 -5.57
C LEU A 222 -2.19 2.94 -6.05
N LEU A 223 -1.26 2.92 -5.09
CA LEU A 223 0.08 2.38 -5.29
C LEU A 223 0.09 0.92 -4.82
N LEU A 224 0.44 0.00 -5.72
CA LEU A 224 0.66 -1.39 -5.37
C LEU A 224 2.14 -1.61 -5.04
N VAL A 225 2.40 -2.19 -3.86
CA VAL A 225 3.73 -2.63 -3.47
C VAL A 225 3.68 -4.09 -3.08
N ALA A 226 4.50 -4.90 -3.71
CA ALA A 226 4.59 -6.31 -3.36
C ALA A 226 5.95 -6.64 -2.74
N SER A 227 6.02 -7.70 -1.96
CA SER A 227 7.28 -8.31 -1.57
C SER A 227 7.35 -9.77 -1.99
N ALA A 228 8.55 -10.24 -2.28
CA ALA A 228 8.83 -11.61 -2.62
C ALA A 228 10.23 -12.01 -2.14
N ASN A 229 10.38 -13.29 -1.82
CA ASN A 229 11.67 -13.88 -1.55
C ASN A 229 12.18 -14.57 -2.83
N PRO A 230 13.41 -14.28 -3.31
CA PRO A 230 13.97 -14.92 -4.50
C PRO A 230 13.99 -16.45 -4.43
N GLU A 231 14.16 -17.03 -3.25
CA GLU A 231 14.19 -18.49 -3.05
C GLU A 231 12.81 -19.15 -3.23
N ASP A 232 11.75 -18.41 -2.94
CA ASP A 232 10.37 -18.95 -3.05
C ASP A 232 9.95 -19.08 -4.52
N TYR A 233 10.63 -18.41 -5.48
CA TYR A 233 10.37 -18.58 -6.92
C TYR A 233 10.59 -19.98 -7.45
N THR A 234 11.36 -20.80 -6.74
CA THR A 234 11.71 -22.18 -7.16
C THR A 234 10.84 -23.23 -6.50
N ASN A 235 10.30 -22.99 -5.31
CA ASN A 235 9.71 -24.02 -4.46
C ASN A 235 8.21 -23.86 -4.14
N ARG A 236 7.65 -22.65 -4.14
CA ARG A 236 6.27 -22.40 -3.66
C ARG A 236 5.35 -21.74 -4.68
N GLY A 237 5.89 -21.13 -5.70
CA GLY A 237 5.11 -20.42 -6.69
C GLY A 237 5.97 -19.40 -7.43
N ARG A 238 5.38 -18.77 -8.42
CA ARG A 238 6.02 -17.69 -9.18
C ARG A 238 5.03 -16.57 -9.43
N ILE A 239 5.55 -15.37 -9.56
CA ILE A 239 4.76 -14.26 -10.09
C ILE A 239 4.53 -14.54 -11.58
N ILE A 240 3.28 -14.49 -12.03
CA ILE A 240 2.96 -14.63 -13.46
C ILE A 240 3.61 -13.50 -14.25
N SER A 241 4.17 -13.81 -15.43
CA SER A 241 4.88 -12.82 -16.24
C SER A 241 4.09 -11.53 -16.49
N PRO A 242 2.79 -11.58 -16.87
CA PRO A 242 2.03 -10.35 -17.07
C PRO A 242 1.94 -9.45 -15.84
N LEU A 243 1.82 -10.05 -14.64
CA LEU A 243 1.78 -9.27 -13.40
C LEU A 243 3.16 -8.71 -13.06
N LYS A 244 4.23 -9.49 -13.29
CA LYS A 244 5.60 -9.03 -13.10
C LYS A 244 5.92 -7.84 -14.01
N ASP A 245 5.53 -7.91 -15.28
CA ASP A 245 5.76 -6.85 -16.26
C ASP A 245 4.98 -5.56 -15.91
N ARG A 246 3.91 -5.69 -15.10
CA ARG A 246 3.13 -4.56 -14.64
C ARG A 246 3.80 -3.77 -13.52
N PHE A 247 4.62 -4.42 -12.71
CA PHE A 247 5.47 -3.70 -11.76
C PHE A 247 6.54 -2.95 -12.54
N GLY A 248 6.45 -1.63 -12.55
CA GLY A 248 7.41 -0.79 -13.26
C GLY A 248 8.80 -0.76 -12.61
N ALA A 249 8.90 -1.23 -11.35
CA ALA A 249 10.15 -1.27 -10.61
C ALA A 249 10.30 -2.59 -9.83
N GLU A 250 11.48 -3.19 -9.96
CA GLU A 250 11.94 -4.32 -9.17
C GLU A 250 13.12 -3.83 -8.31
N VAL A 251 12.95 -3.79 -7.00
CA VAL A 251 13.94 -3.27 -6.05
C VAL A 251 14.48 -4.42 -5.23
N ARG A 252 15.81 -4.60 -5.24
CA ARG A 252 16.48 -5.66 -4.50
C ARG A 252 16.95 -5.16 -3.15
N THR A 253 16.50 -5.80 -2.08
CA THR A 253 16.95 -5.55 -0.72
C THR A 253 18.13 -6.46 -0.36
N HIS A 254 18.86 -6.10 0.68
CA HIS A 254 20.01 -6.84 1.20
C HIS A 254 20.08 -6.68 2.72
N TYR A 255 20.90 -7.46 3.39
CA TYR A 255 21.26 -7.24 4.79
C TYR A 255 22.20 -6.04 4.91
N PRO A 256 22.33 -5.39 6.08
CA PRO A 256 23.36 -4.40 6.32
C PRO A 256 24.74 -4.94 5.91
N ILE A 257 25.51 -4.12 5.19
CA ILE A 257 26.82 -4.54 4.66
C ILE A 257 27.93 -4.17 5.66
N GLU A 258 27.71 -3.11 6.42
CA GLU A 258 28.69 -2.57 7.37
C GLU A 258 28.29 -2.86 8.82
N LEU A 259 29.31 -3.12 9.66
CA LEU A 259 29.10 -3.42 11.09
C LEU A 259 28.37 -2.31 11.81
N ASP A 260 28.71 -1.05 11.53
CA ASP A 260 28.10 0.11 12.18
C ASP A 260 26.60 0.21 11.87
N LEU A 261 26.19 -0.10 10.64
CA LEU A 261 24.78 -0.11 10.24
C LEU A 261 23.99 -1.23 10.91
N GLU A 262 24.62 -2.39 11.09
CA GLU A 262 24.01 -3.51 11.85
C GLU A 262 23.85 -3.14 13.32
N LEU A 263 24.85 -2.48 13.92
CA LEU A 263 24.79 -1.98 15.30
C LEU A 263 23.66 -0.97 15.46
N ASP A 264 23.52 -0.03 14.54
CA ASP A 264 22.45 0.97 14.57
C ASP A 264 21.07 0.32 14.43
N LEU A 265 20.96 -0.70 13.59
CA LEU A 265 19.73 -1.48 13.45
C LEU A 265 19.40 -2.23 14.75
N ILE A 266 20.38 -2.86 15.40
CA ILE A 266 20.19 -3.53 16.67
C ILE A 266 19.75 -2.53 17.75
N ARG A 267 20.41 -1.39 17.88
CA ARG A 267 20.04 -0.34 18.84
C ARG A 267 18.61 0.18 18.61
N GLN A 268 18.20 0.29 17.36
CA GLN A 268 16.87 0.78 17.00
C GLN A 268 15.77 -0.25 17.26
N GLU A 269 16.02 -1.53 16.99
CA GLU A 269 14.99 -2.58 17.01
C GLU A 269 14.96 -3.42 18.29
N ALA A 270 16.08 -3.49 19.01
CA ALA A 270 16.15 -4.30 20.21
C ALA A 270 15.43 -3.63 21.38
N ASP A 271 14.40 -4.29 21.89
CA ASP A 271 13.76 -3.92 23.17
C ASP A 271 14.64 -4.47 24.32
N LEU A 272 15.73 -3.76 24.59
CA LEU A 272 16.72 -4.16 25.59
C LEU A 272 16.20 -3.83 26.99
N VAL A 273 15.87 -4.87 27.75
CA VAL A 273 15.45 -4.76 29.17
C VAL A 273 16.63 -4.39 30.09
N ALA A 274 17.86 -4.57 29.61
CA ALA A 274 19.10 -4.27 30.34
C ALA A 274 20.10 -3.52 29.44
N GLU A 275 20.99 -2.73 30.05
CA GLU A 275 22.12 -2.14 29.33
C GLU A 275 23.04 -3.25 28.79
N VAL A 276 23.21 -3.30 27.49
CA VAL A 276 24.14 -4.22 26.84
C VAL A 276 25.41 -3.47 26.48
N PRO A 277 26.58 -3.90 27.01
CA PRO A 277 27.86 -3.25 26.71
C PRO A 277 28.15 -3.29 25.20
N GLU A 278 28.77 -2.23 24.68
CA GLU A 278 29.09 -2.05 23.27
C GLU A 278 29.81 -3.26 22.65
N HIS A 279 30.85 -3.76 23.34
CA HIS A 279 31.61 -4.93 22.85
C HIS A 279 30.79 -6.22 22.71
N VAL A 280 29.63 -6.31 23.40
CA VAL A 280 28.71 -7.45 23.26
C VAL A 280 27.85 -7.25 22.01
N LEU A 281 27.38 -6.03 21.75
CA LEU A 281 26.65 -5.70 20.52
C LEU A 281 27.54 -5.92 19.29
N GLU A 282 28.79 -5.46 19.33
CA GLU A 282 29.79 -5.70 18.27
C GLU A 282 30.00 -7.20 18.02
N ALA A 283 30.11 -8.01 19.07
CA ALA A 283 30.27 -9.45 18.94
C ALA A 283 29.05 -10.12 18.29
N VAL A 284 27.84 -9.68 18.65
CA VAL A 284 26.59 -10.17 18.02
C VAL A 284 26.53 -9.79 16.56
N SER A 285 26.77 -8.54 16.20
CA SER A 285 26.77 -8.05 14.83
C SER A 285 27.81 -8.75 13.99
N TYR A 286 29.05 -8.88 14.51
CA TYR A 286 30.11 -9.63 13.82
C TYR A 286 29.69 -11.09 13.53
N THR A 287 29.01 -11.72 14.48
CA THR A 287 28.52 -13.08 14.31
C THR A 287 27.46 -13.17 13.21
N HIS A 288 26.54 -12.21 13.15
CA HIS A 288 25.53 -12.15 12.09
C HIS A 288 26.12 -11.93 10.71
N LEU A 289 27.10 -11.04 10.58
CA LEU A 289 27.72 -10.71 9.30
C LEU A 289 28.69 -11.79 8.79
N THR A 290 29.30 -12.57 9.68
CA THR A 290 30.37 -13.51 9.33
C THR A 290 29.94 -14.97 9.31
N LEU A 291 28.91 -15.35 10.04
CA LEU A 291 28.36 -16.69 9.92
C LEU A 291 27.59 -16.83 8.62
N PRO A 292 27.90 -17.86 7.78
CA PRO A 292 27.01 -18.17 6.67
C PRO A 292 25.61 -18.42 7.24
N THR A 293 24.61 -17.81 6.65
CA THR A 293 23.20 -18.08 6.96
C THR A 293 23.03 -19.60 6.89
N ILE A 294 22.98 -20.25 8.05
CA ILE A 294 22.73 -21.69 8.09
C ILE A 294 21.29 -21.84 7.64
N TYR A 295 21.11 -22.26 6.42
CA TYR A 295 19.82 -22.66 5.91
C TYR A 295 19.26 -23.69 6.87
N SER A 296 18.22 -23.31 7.61
CA SER A 296 17.43 -24.28 8.35
C SER A 296 16.83 -25.24 7.35
N VAL A 297 17.28 -26.48 7.43
CA VAL A 297 16.79 -27.63 6.69
C VAL A 297 15.30 -27.85 6.93
#